data_b10c2e4cc5a8321602d57b8b14412b51
#
_entry.id   b10c2e4cc5a8321602d57b8b14412b51
#
_cell.length_a   1.000
_cell.length_b   1.000
_cell.length_c   1.000
_cell.angle_alpha   90.00
_cell.angle_beta   90.00
_cell.angle_gamma   90.00
#
_symmetry.space_group_name_H-M   'P 1'
#
loop_
_entity.id
_entity.type
_entity.pdbx_description
1 polymer ?
#
loop_
_entity_poly.entity_id
_entity_poly.type
_entity_poly.pdbx_seq_one_letter_code
_entity_poly.pdbx_strand_id
1 'polypeptide(L)' 'MSRSSIQYRSAMERYVSLANPQEIADLIDDYLLARNYSLTEQSRELVRNVLVPFRSHPPMLRADLIAFLDTMVAPAR' A
#
# COMPACT_ATOMS: atom_id res chain seq x y z
N MET A 1 -3.50 -20.10 20.84
CA MET A 1 -3.13 -20.11 20.29
C MET A 1 -2.66 -19.23 19.34
N SER A 2 -1.99 -19.36 18.61
CA SER A 2 -1.41 -18.52 17.82
C SER A 2 -2.15 -18.09 16.64
N ARG A 3 -3.41 -18.34 16.64
CA ARG A 3 -4.19 -17.98 15.55
C ARG A 3 -4.12 -16.51 15.26
N SER A 4 -4.11 -15.66 16.24
CA SER A 4 -4.01 -14.25 16.07
C SER A 4 -2.70 -13.87 15.45
N SER A 5 -1.65 -14.50 15.84
CA SER A 5 -0.36 -14.22 15.29
C SER A 5 -0.29 -14.56 13.83
N ILE A 6 -0.90 -15.65 13.47
CA ILE A 6 -0.92 -16.08 12.10
C ILE A 6 -1.67 -15.08 11.23
N GLN A 7 -2.79 -14.62 11.70
CA GLN A 7 -3.55 -13.66 10.95
C GLN A 7 -2.81 -12.36 10.80
N TYR A 8 -2.12 -11.99 11.84
CA TYR A 8 -1.38 -10.77 11.83
C TYR A 8 -0.28 -10.82 10.79
N ARG A 9 0.42 -11.92 10.73
CA ARG A 9 1.42 -12.10 9.74
C ARG A 9 0.85 -12.09 8.35
N SER A 10 -0.29 -12.71 8.16
CA SER A 10 -0.93 -12.78 6.88
C SER A 10 -1.23 -11.42 6.32
N ALA A 11 -1.55 -10.48 7.18
CA ALA A 11 -1.87 -9.14 6.71
C ALA A 11 -0.70 -8.50 5.99
N MET A 12 0.51 -8.76 6.46
CA MET A 12 1.68 -8.18 5.83
C MET A 12 2.16 -9.00 4.65
N GLU A 13 1.80 -10.27 4.62
CA GLU A 13 2.25 -11.13 3.55
C GLU A 13 1.22 -11.31 2.45
N ARG A 14 0.18 -10.52 2.50
CA ARG A 14 -0.85 -10.61 1.49
C ARG A 14 -0.36 -10.03 0.18
N TYR A 15 -0.84 -10.59 -0.90
CA TYR A 15 -0.56 -10.04 -2.21
C TYR A 15 -1.64 -9.03 -2.54
N VAL A 16 -1.25 -7.97 -3.20
CA VAL A 16 -2.17 -6.91 -3.60
C VAL A 16 -2.23 -6.90 -5.11
N SER A 17 -3.43 -6.93 -5.64
CA SER A 17 -3.63 -6.88 -7.08
C SER A 17 -3.64 -5.42 -7.50
N LEU A 18 -2.68 -5.04 -8.29
CA LEU A 18 -2.57 -3.66 -8.73
C LEU A 18 -3.53 -3.32 -9.86
N ALA A 19 -4.25 -4.34 -10.32
CA ALA A 19 -5.30 -4.11 -11.32
C ALA A 19 -6.66 -3.93 -10.67
N ASN A 20 -6.79 -4.16 -9.38
CA ASN A 20 -8.05 -4.05 -8.69
C ASN A 20 -8.14 -2.70 -7.99
N PRO A 21 -9.03 -1.81 -8.45
CA PRO A 21 -9.10 -0.46 -7.87
C PRO A 21 -9.40 -0.43 -6.38
N GLN A 22 -10.19 -1.40 -5.92
CA GLN A 22 -10.55 -1.42 -4.51
C GLN A 22 -9.33 -1.78 -3.64
N GLU A 23 -8.56 -2.75 -4.08
CA GLU A 23 -7.36 -3.14 -3.33
C GLU A 23 -6.34 -2.01 -3.31
N ILE A 24 -6.23 -1.30 -4.43
CA ILE A 24 -5.32 -0.16 -4.51
C ILE A 24 -5.79 0.94 -3.56
N ALA A 25 -7.07 1.23 -3.55
CA ALA A 25 -7.60 2.27 -2.70
C ALA A 25 -7.36 1.95 -1.23
N ASP A 26 -7.58 0.70 -0.86
CA ASP A 26 -7.37 0.28 0.53
C ASP A 26 -5.89 0.38 0.91
N LEU A 27 -5.02 -0.01 0.03
CA LEU A 27 -3.59 0.06 0.29
C LEU A 27 -3.15 1.51 0.45
N ILE A 28 -3.63 2.38 -0.40
CA ILE A 28 -3.27 3.79 -0.34
C ILE A 28 -3.71 4.41 0.98
N ASP A 29 -4.94 4.16 1.37
CA ASP A 29 -5.45 4.73 2.61
C ASP A 29 -4.71 4.19 3.81
N ASP A 30 -4.44 2.89 3.82
CA ASP A 30 -3.69 2.29 4.91
C ASP A 30 -2.28 2.86 4.99
N TYR A 31 -1.66 3.05 3.84
CA TYR A 31 -0.32 3.59 3.81
C TYR A 31 -0.28 5.02 4.36
N LEU A 32 -1.22 5.85 3.92
CA LEU A 32 -1.26 7.22 4.36
C LEU A 32 -1.51 7.31 5.86
N LEU A 33 -2.42 6.49 6.35
CA LEU A 33 -2.70 6.48 7.79
C LEU A 33 -1.49 6.04 8.59
N ALA A 34 -0.81 5.03 8.11
CA ALA A 34 0.34 4.50 8.83
C ALA A 34 1.48 5.51 8.90
N ARG A 35 1.54 6.41 7.95
CA ARG A 35 2.58 7.44 7.94
C ARG A 35 2.11 8.78 8.46
N ASN A 36 0.89 8.83 8.97
CA ASN A 36 0.31 10.07 9.50
C ASN A 36 0.14 11.16 8.44
N TYR A 37 -0.06 10.74 7.22
CA TYR A 37 -0.38 11.71 6.18
C TYR A 37 -1.88 11.95 6.16
N SER A 38 -2.28 13.10 5.66
CA SER A 38 -3.69 13.42 5.55
C SER A 38 -4.36 12.59 4.46
N LEU A 39 -5.58 12.19 4.70
CA LEU A 39 -6.32 11.42 3.70
C LEU A 39 -7.03 12.36 2.75
N THR A 40 -6.28 13.17 2.04
CA THR A 40 -6.87 14.09 1.09
C THR A 40 -6.77 13.50 -0.30
N GLU A 41 -7.54 14.06 -1.19
CA GLU A 41 -7.53 13.62 -2.56
C GLU A 41 -6.15 13.81 -3.16
N GLN A 42 -5.51 14.89 -2.78
CA GLN A 42 -4.17 15.19 -3.25
C GLN A 42 -3.16 14.14 -2.82
N SER A 43 -3.22 13.73 -1.57
CA SER A 43 -2.32 12.70 -1.06
C SER A 43 -2.57 11.36 -1.75
N ARG A 44 -3.84 11.03 -1.93
CA ARG A 44 -4.19 9.78 -2.58
C ARG A 44 -3.70 9.76 -4.02
N GLU A 45 -3.85 10.89 -4.70
CA GLU A 45 -3.42 10.99 -6.08
C GLU A 45 -1.92 10.83 -6.21
N LEU A 46 -1.19 11.41 -5.30
CA LEU A 46 0.26 11.31 -5.32
C LEU A 46 0.71 9.86 -5.20
N VAL A 47 0.13 9.12 -4.27
CA VAL A 47 0.50 7.72 -4.09
C VAL A 47 0.02 6.89 -5.28
N ARG A 48 -1.17 7.18 -5.77
CA ARG A 48 -1.71 6.45 -6.91
C ARG A 48 -0.79 6.60 -8.12
N ASN A 49 -0.28 7.80 -8.34
CA ASN A 49 0.61 8.04 -9.47
C ASN A 49 1.91 7.25 -9.37
N VAL A 50 2.40 7.07 -8.16
CA VAL A 50 3.59 6.27 -7.95
C VAL A 50 3.34 4.81 -8.33
N LEU A 51 2.11 4.35 -8.16
CA LEU A 51 1.78 2.96 -8.45
C LEU A 51 1.38 2.71 -9.91
N VAL A 52 1.18 3.76 -10.68
CA VAL A 52 0.76 3.61 -12.07
C VAL A 52 1.65 2.68 -12.89
N PRO A 53 2.98 2.76 -12.78
CA PRO A 53 3.84 1.89 -13.58
C PRO A 53 3.65 0.40 -13.28
N PHE A 54 3.02 0.09 -12.17
CA PHE A 54 2.82 -1.32 -11.81
C PHE A 54 1.47 -1.86 -12.20
N ARG A 55 0.69 -1.09 -12.97
CA ARG A 55 -0.64 -1.53 -13.31
C ARG A 55 -0.71 -2.88 -13.96
N SER A 56 0.22 -3.18 -14.84
CA SER A 56 0.22 -4.46 -15.50
C SER A 56 1.08 -5.47 -14.77
N HIS A 57 1.60 -5.13 -13.64
CA HIS A 57 2.47 -6.02 -12.91
C HIS A 57 1.64 -7.11 -12.22
N PRO A 58 2.15 -8.31 -12.09
CA PRO A 58 1.43 -9.33 -11.31
C PRO A 58 1.29 -8.86 -9.87
N PRO A 59 0.39 -9.47 -9.12
CA PRO A 59 0.21 -9.07 -7.73
C PRO A 59 1.52 -9.08 -6.96
N MET A 60 1.67 -8.10 -6.09
CA MET A 60 2.89 -7.95 -5.31
C MET A 60 2.58 -8.06 -3.84
N LEU A 61 3.57 -8.47 -3.07
CA LEU A 61 3.41 -8.54 -1.63
C LEU A 61 3.18 -7.15 -1.08
N ARG A 62 2.24 -7.05 -0.17
CA ARG A 62 1.93 -5.78 0.46
C ARG A 62 3.16 -5.14 1.08
N ALA A 63 3.99 -5.93 1.76
CA ALA A 63 5.19 -5.41 2.39
C ALA A 63 6.15 -4.82 1.37
N ASP A 64 6.26 -5.45 0.21
CA ASP A 64 7.13 -4.94 -0.84
C ASP A 64 6.61 -3.63 -1.39
N LEU A 65 5.31 -3.53 -1.55
CA LEU A 65 4.71 -2.30 -2.05
C LEU A 65 4.91 -1.15 -1.07
N ILE A 66 4.75 -1.44 0.21
CA ILE A 66 4.93 -0.41 1.21
C ILE A 66 6.38 0.07 1.24
N ALA A 67 7.32 -0.85 1.13
CA ALA A 67 8.73 -0.48 1.10
C ALA A 67 9.03 0.38 -0.12
N PHE A 68 8.43 0.03 -1.25
CA PHE A 68 8.62 0.80 -2.47
C PHE A 68 8.04 2.20 -2.30
N LEU A 69 6.85 2.30 -1.73
CA LEU A 69 6.23 3.60 -1.52
C LEU A 69 7.07 4.46 -0.59
N ASP A 70 7.68 3.87 0.41
CA ASP A 70 8.53 4.63 1.31
C ASP A 70 9.73 5.26 0.59
N THR A 71 10.21 4.64 -0.46
CA THR A 71 11.32 5.22 -1.19
C THR A 71 10.84 6.28 -2.18
N MET A 72 9.64 6.12 -2.71
CA MET A 72 9.16 7.02 -3.75
C MET A 72 8.35 8.19 -3.21
N VAL A 73 7.66 7.97 -2.10
CA VAL A 73 6.86 9.02 -1.51
C VAL A 73 7.61 9.58 -0.32
N ALA A 74 8.83 9.82 -0.44
CA ALA A 74 9.65 10.18 0.65
C ALA A 74 9.03 11.25 1.47
N PRO A 75 9.21 11.19 2.70
CA PRO A 75 8.61 12.07 3.60
C PRO A 75 9.12 13.39 3.38
N ALA A 76 8.30 14.16 3.38
CA ALA A 76 8.65 15.34 3.23
C ALA A 76 9.30 15.77 4.38
N ARG A 77 9.56 15.68 5.00
CA ARG A 77 10.08 16.11 5.99
C ARG A 77 10.63 16.83 5.87
#